data_30ea476a04efc32fcb3adb3ad39d156a
#
_entry.id   30ea476a04efc32fcb3adb3ad39d156a
#
_cell.length_a   1.000
_cell.length_b   1.000
_cell.length_c   1.000
_cell.angle_alpha   90.00
_cell.angle_beta   90.00
_cell.angle_gamma   90.00
#
_symmetry.space_group_name_H-M   'P 1'
#
loop_
_entity.id
_entity.type
_entity.pdbx_description
1 polymer ?
#
loop_
_entity_poly.entity_id
_entity_poly.type
_entity_poly.pdbx_seq_one_letter_code
_entity_poly.pdbx_strand_id
1 'polypeptide(L)'
;GDVVGYAIKGEARLSPRTALTLCTTGVALRRLQEDGLEGVTHVIVDEVHERSLESDFLLLALAQLLKTRTDLRIVLMSATMPGEAVQKYFGSRCPSVRFPGRAYPVHALYLEEALSVTRHVVHPARDWHRSSSKSERIQKRLADVERNGGLKNLQLLPRDPHECRRRGLPVDLDENILNVDLVCDLVEWFSLKCSGDVDVAIADAERKQPPRASSTPLATLVFVAGVQDIDDVLQGLRRSGRFDPNWLRPLHGSLPPDDQRRVFEVPPPGICKVVVATNVAETSITIPDVGFVVDAGRVKEERYDPQRHMASLDDVYVSRSSAKQRRGRAGRVRDGLCVHLMPRVAVERAGEEGCLETHSQPEVRRVALDQLVLRLKALPEGVVPGKTAAEACAALPEPPDPESVQIAATSLMSIGALEKLPDKEDEVLTDLGAVLARLPVDARLGKLCVLGCVFDGCLDAALTVAAALGNRSPFLSPLERREQADASKRAFCAYDGGPSDCGH
;
A
#
# COMPACT_ATOMS: atom_id res chain seq x y z
N GLY A 1 -8.57 12.59 25.51
CA GLY A 1 -8.41 12.69 26.97
C GLY A 1 -7.22 13.56 27.31
N ASP A 2 -7.13 14.04 28.54
CA ASP A 2 -6.08 14.99 28.94
C ASP A 2 -4.66 14.41 28.92
N VAL A 3 -4.52 13.09 29.12
CA VAL A 3 -3.22 12.41 29.24
C VAL A 3 -2.78 11.77 27.92
N VAL A 4 -3.73 11.33 27.10
CA VAL A 4 -3.50 10.73 25.80
C VAL A 4 -4.12 11.63 24.73
N GLY A 5 -3.31 12.06 23.78
CA GLY A 5 -3.73 12.89 22.67
C GLY A 5 -3.27 12.34 21.32
N TYR A 6 -3.67 13.00 20.24
CA TYR A 6 -3.20 12.65 18.91
C TYR A 6 -2.93 13.90 18.06
N ALA A 7 -2.08 13.72 17.06
CA ALA A 7 -1.78 14.73 16.05
C ALA A 7 -1.62 14.06 14.68
N ILE A 8 -2.42 14.49 13.73
CA ILE A 8 -2.38 14.08 12.34
C ILE A 8 -2.34 15.31 11.43
N LYS A 9 -2.18 15.12 10.12
CA LYS A 9 -2.19 16.25 9.17
C LYS A 9 -3.51 17.01 9.26
N GLY A 10 -3.44 18.27 9.70
CA GLY A 10 -4.60 19.19 9.77
C GLY A 10 -5.47 19.07 11.04
N GLU A 11 -5.23 18.10 11.90
CA GLU A 11 -6.00 17.95 13.15
C GLU A 11 -5.09 17.51 14.31
N ALA A 12 -5.24 18.16 15.46
CA ALA A 12 -4.57 17.75 16.69
C ALA A 12 -5.51 17.92 17.90
N ARG A 13 -5.45 16.95 18.82
CA ARG A 13 -6.10 17.02 20.13
C ARG A 13 -5.08 16.76 21.22
N LEU A 14 -4.43 17.82 21.64
CA LEU A 14 -3.39 17.85 22.65
C LEU A 14 -3.78 18.80 23.78
N SER A 15 -3.28 18.54 24.97
CA SER A 15 -3.41 19.42 26.13
C SER A 15 -2.02 19.59 26.80
N PRO A 16 -1.85 20.58 27.70
CA PRO A 16 -0.61 20.70 28.49
C PRO A 16 -0.31 19.49 29.39
N ARG A 17 -1.29 18.62 29.61
CA ARG A 17 -1.16 17.37 30.39
C ARG A 17 -0.93 16.14 29.51
N THR A 18 -0.90 16.28 28.21
CA THR A 18 -0.70 15.14 27.28
C THR A 18 0.69 14.54 27.49
N ALA A 19 0.73 13.34 28.04
CA ALA A 19 1.95 12.57 28.25
C ALA A 19 2.23 11.57 27.13
N LEU A 20 1.19 11.10 26.42
CA LEU A 20 1.30 10.19 25.27
C LEU A 20 0.62 10.83 24.06
N THR A 21 1.41 11.08 23.01
CA THR A 21 0.89 11.59 21.73
C THR A 21 0.96 10.49 20.69
N LEU A 22 -0.18 10.12 20.12
CA LEU A 22 -0.27 9.29 18.92
C LEU A 22 -0.18 10.21 17.71
N CYS A 23 0.76 9.97 16.81
CA CYS A 23 0.91 10.81 15.63
C CYS A 23 1.31 9.99 14.40
N THR A 24 1.08 10.58 13.22
CA THR A 24 1.61 10.02 11.98
C THR A 24 3.11 10.27 11.88
N THR A 25 3.82 9.42 11.12
CA THR A 25 5.28 9.54 10.89
C THR A 25 5.68 10.92 10.39
N GLY A 26 4.90 11.52 9.47
CA GLY A 26 5.15 12.86 8.96
C GLY A 26 5.06 13.96 10.04
N VAL A 27 4.14 13.84 11.01
CA VAL A 27 4.06 14.77 12.15
C VAL A 27 5.25 14.60 13.09
N ALA A 28 5.68 13.35 13.35
CA ALA A 28 6.87 13.07 14.16
C ALA A 28 8.14 13.66 13.52
N LEU A 29 8.31 13.50 12.20
CA LEU A 29 9.42 14.05 11.43
C LEU A 29 9.44 15.59 11.46
N ARG A 30 8.28 16.20 11.31
CA ARG A 30 8.14 17.66 11.39
C ARG A 30 8.56 18.19 12.75
N ARG A 31 8.10 17.57 13.83
CA ARG A 31 8.48 17.92 15.18
C ARG A 31 9.99 17.72 15.41
N LEU A 32 10.54 16.65 14.88
CA LEU A 32 11.98 16.42 14.94
C LEU A 32 12.77 17.54 14.23
N GLN A 33 12.28 18.07 13.12
CA GLN A 33 12.89 19.20 12.40
C GLN A 33 12.72 20.54 13.14
N GLU A 34 11.61 20.75 13.83
CA GLU A 34 11.28 22.02 14.51
C GLU A 34 12.00 22.16 15.87
N ASP A 35 11.97 21.12 16.71
CA ASP A 35 12.46 21.17 18.09
C ASP A 35 13.38 20.00 18.50
N GLY A 36 13.78 19.13 17.54
CA GLY A 36 14.63 17.98 17.85
C GLY A 36 14.00 16.97 18.82
N LEU A 37 12.68 16.91 18.92
CA LEU A 37 11.92 16.16 19.92
C LEU A 37 12.22 16.60 21.37
N GLU A 38 12.40 17.91 21.60
CA GLU A 38 12.62 18.44 22.95
C GLU A 38 11.47 18.05 23.89
N GLY A 39 11.81 17.64 25.13
CA GLY A 39 10.84 17.15 26.12
C GLY A 39 10.28 15.76 25.86
N VAL A 40 10.61 15.11 24.72
CA VAL A 40 10.24 13.71 24.45
C VAL A 40 11.29 12.79 25.02
N THR A 41 10.89 11.85 25.85
CA THR A 41 11.77 10.84 26.48
C THR A 41 11.66 9.48 25.80
N HIS A 42 10.54 9.16 25.18
CA HIS A 42 10.28 7.88 24.51
C HIS A 42 9.65 8.11 23.15
N VAL A 43 10.16 7.42 22.16
CA VAL A 43 9.57 7.34 20.81
C VAL A 43 9.27 5.88 20.51
N ILE A 44 8.00 5.59 20.21
CA ILE A 44 7.54 4.25 19.82
C ILE A 44 7.17 4.32 18.33
N VAL A 45 7.88 3.56 17.50
CA VAL A 45 7.60 3.45 16.07
C VAL A 45 6.97 2.10 15.81
N ASP A 46 5.73 2.11 15.38
CA ASP A 46 4.99 0.89 15.05
C ASP A 46 5.07 0.57 13.56
N GLU A 47 4.82 -0.69 13.20
CA GLU A 47 4.77 -1.20 11.82
C GLU A 47 6.04 -0.88 11.00
N VAL A 48 7.23 -0.90 11.63
CA VAL A 48 8.50 -0.57 10.92
C VAL A 48 8.79 -1.50 9.73
N HIS A 49 8.10 -2.62 9.63
CA HIS A 49 8.24 -3.56 8.51
C HIS A 49 7.53 -3.11 7.22
N GLU A 50 6.67 -2.10 7.27
CA GLU A 50 6.04 -1.54 6.07
C GLU A 50 7.06 -0.79 5.19
N ARG A 51 8.17 -0.34 5.76
CA ARG A 51 9.31 0.27 5.05
C ARG A 51 8.88 1.43 4.14
N SER A 52 7.95 2.26 4.64
CA SER A 52 7.59 3.51 3.95
C SER A 52 8.77 4.48 3.95
N LEU A 53 8.82 5.37 2.94
CA LEU A 53 9.86 6.39 2.81
C LEU A 53 9.99 7.23 4.08
N GLU A 54 8.86 7.67 4.64
CA GLU A 54 8.83 8.47 5.86
C GLU A 54 9.29 7.66 7.09
N SER A 55 8.96 6.37 7.17
CA SER A 55 9.43 5.50 8.27
C SER A 55 10.94 5.30 8.22
N ASP A 56 11.50 4.99 7.06
CA ASP A 56 12.93 4.80 6.92
C ASP A 56 13.70 6.10 7.21
N PHE A 57 13.16 7.26 6.80
CA PHE A 57 13.71 8.56 7.14
C PHE A 57 13.65 8.82 8.66
N LEU A 58 12.53 8.52 9.32
CA LEU A 58 12.41 8.65 10.77
C LEU A 58 13.42 7.75 11.50
N LEU A 59 13.58 6.50 11.06
CA LEU A 59 14.57 5.59 11.63
C LEU A 59 16.00 6.12 11.52
N LEU A 60 16.37 6.69 10.37
CA LEU A 60 17.66 7.35 10.18
C LEU A 60 17.85 8.50 11.17
N ALA A 61 16.89 9.41 11.23
CA ALA A 61 16.95 10.58 12.09
C ALA A 61 17.03 10.18 13.58
N LEU A 62 16.24 9.20 14.01
CA LEU A 62 16.28 8.67 15.37
C LEU A 62 17.59 7.99 15.69
N ALA A 63 18.18 7.21 14.76
CA ALA A 63 19.48 6.57 14.95
C ALA A 63 20.62 7.60 15.14
N GLN A 64 20.55 8.73 14.45
CA GLN A 64 21.52 9.82 14.66
C GLN A 64 21.26 10.54 15.99
N LEU A 65 20.00 10.83 16.31
CA LEU A 65 19.64 11.53 17.55
C LEU A 65 20.07 10.76 18.81
N LEU A 66 20.05 9.43 18.78
CA LEU A 66 20.56 8.59 19.87
C LEU A 66 22.05 8.75 20.14
N LYS A 67 22.84 9.31 19.21
CA LYS A 67 24.27 9.58 19.45
C LYS A 67 24.47 10.77 20.36
N THR A 68 23.53 11.72 20.42
CA THR A 68 23.58 12.96 21.19
C THR A 68 22.63 12.96 22.40
N ARG A 69 21.47 12.34 22.28
CA ARG A 69 20.41 12.29 23.28
C ARG A 69 20.49 11.00 24.11
N THR A 70 21.12 11.04 25.27
CA THR A 70 21.25 9.89 26.17
C THR A 70 19.99 9.60 27.00
N ASP A 71 19.09 10.58 27.10
CA ASP A 71 17.80 10.50 27.79
C ASP A 71 16.69 9.87 26.93
N LEU A 72 16.85 9.84 25.61
CA LEU A 72 15.87 9.31 24.69
C LEU A 72 15.88 7.77 24.65
N ARG A 73 14.70 7.17 24.63
CA ARG A 73 14.48 5.73 24.45
C ARG A 73 13.62 5.49 23.21
N ILE A 74 14.02 4.52 22.38
CA ILE A 74 13.31 4.17 21.17
C ILE A 74 12.82 2.73 21.26
N VAL A 75 11.57 2.51 20.95
CA VAL A 75 10.94 1.20 20.83
C VAL A 75 10.45 1.03 19.40
N LEU A 76 10.92 -0.02 18.73
CA LEU A 76 10.50 -0.36 17.37
C LEU A 76 9.61 -1.59 17.42
N MET A 77 8.45 -1.52 16.78
CA MET A 77 7.49 -2.62 16.75
C MET A 77 7.31 -3.10 15.30
N SER A 78 7.29 -4.42 15.14
CA SER A 78 7.21 -5.05 13.81
C SER A 78 6.54 -6.41 13.89
N ALA A 79 5.68 -6.72 12.91
CA ALA A 79 5.07 -8.05 12.80
C ALA A 79 5.98 -9.07 12.10
N THR A 80 6.79 -8.67 11.14
CA THR A 80 7.50 -9.59 10.23
C THR A 80 8.99 -9.32 10.04
N MET A 81 9.50 -8.16 10.49
CA MET A 81 10.93 -7.81 10.32
C MET A 81 11.81 -8.68 11.22
N PRO A 82 12.88 -9.30 10.71
CA PRO A 82 13.85 -9.97 11.55
C PRO A 82 14.51 -8.98 12.52
N GLY A 83 14.51 -9.28 13.81
CA GLY A 83 15.16 -8.44 14.81
C GLY A 83 16.64 -8.19 14.52
N GLU A 84 17.31 -9.11 13.84
CA GLU A 84 18.70 -9.02 13.41
C GLU A 84 18.97 -7.83 12.46
N ALA A 85 18.04 -7.52 11.54
CA ALA A 85 18.17 -6.38 10.62
C ALA A 85 18.14 -5.05 11.39
N VAL A 86 17.23 -4.94 12.37
CA VAL A 86 17.14 -3.76 13.24
C VAL A 86 18.34 -3.65 14.14
N GLN A 87 18.81 -4.77 14.73
CA GLN A 87 20.03 -4.79 15.57
C GLN A 87 21.27 -4.41 14.77
N LYS A 88 21.37 -4.86 13.52
CA LYS A 88 22.48 -4.47 12.63
C LYS A 88 22.49 -2.96 12.39
N TYR A 89 21.33 -2.35 12.25
CA TYR A 89 21.21 -0.91 11.97
C TYR A 89 21.42 -0.05 13.22
N PHE A 90 20.79 -0.37 14.36
CA PHE A 90 20.89 0.39 15.62
C PHE A 90 22.06 -0.03 16.50
N GLY A 91 22.74 -1.12 16.17
CA GLY A 91 23.87 -1.67 16.90
C GLY A 91 23.49 -2.73 17.94
N SER A 92 24.51 -3.40 18.51
CA SER A 92 24.37 -4.55 19.41
C SER A 92 23.67 -4.24 20.75
N ARG A 93 23.48 -2.98 21.09
CA ARG A 93 22.76 -2.55 22.31
C ARG A 93 21.25 -2.51 22.16
N CYS A 94 20.70 -2.89 20.98
CA CYS A 94 19.27 -2.96 20.75
C CYS A 94 18.74 -4.37 21.14
N PRO A 95 18.14 -4.55 22.34
CA PRO A 95 17.57 -5.84 22.72
C PRO A 95 16.31 -6.11 21.88
N SER A 96 16.09 -7.39 21.54
CA SER A 96 14.92 -7.85 20.83
C SER A 96 14.06 -8.70 21.73
N VAL A 97 12.75 -8.40 21.78
CA VAL A 97 11.77 -9.20 22.51
C VAL A 97 10.73 -9.69 21.51
N ARG A 98 10.50 -11.00 21.48
CA ARG A 98 9.49 -11.62 20.61
C ARG A 98 8.31 -12.09 21.45
N PHE A 99 7.14 -11.60 21.10
CA PHE A 99 5.89 -12.08 21.65
C PHE A 99 5.22 -13.03 20.65
N PRO A 100 4.97 -14.30 21.00
CA PRO A 100 4.13 -15.15 20.17
C PRO A 100 2.71 -14.55 20.16
N GLY A 101 2.27 -14.10 19.00
CA GLY A 101 0.91 -13.58 18.83
C GLY A 101 -0.12 -14.68 19.17
N ARG A 102 -1.21 -14.33 19.84
CA ARG A 102 -2.37 -15.20 19.99
C ARG A 102 -3.22 -15.11 18.71
N ALA A 103 -2.74 -15.73 17.64
CA ALA A 103 -3.54 -15.91 16.43
C ALA A 103 -4.11 -17.32 16.45
N TYR A 104 -5.35 -17.45 16.05
CA TYR A 104 -5.96 -18.75 15.81
C TYR A 104 -5.37 -19.37 14.54
N PRO A 105 -5.35 -20.71 14.41
CA PRO A 105 -4.94 -21.38 13.19
C PRO A 105 -5.71 -20.88 11.98
N VAL A 106 -5.03 -20.70 10.85
CA VAL A 106 -5.65 -20.39 9.57
C VAL A 106 -5.26 -21.44 8.57
N HIS A 107 -6.24 -22.22 8.12
CA HIS A 107 -6.05 -23.17 7.05
C HIS A 107 -5.85 -22.43 5.71
N ALA A 108 -4.85 -22.85 4.93
CA ALA A 108 -4.53 -22.21 3.67
C ALA A 108 -4.87 -23.14 2.49
N LEU A 109 -5.65 -22.63 1.55
CA LEU A 109 -5.88 -23.23 0.24
C LEU A 109 -5.22 -22.34 -0.83
N TYR A 110 -4.95 -22.93 -1.97
CA TYR A 110 -4.29 -22.24 -3.07
C TYR A 110 -5.11 -22.34 -4.36
N LEU A 111 -4.61 -21.81 -5.45
CA LEU A 111 -5.33 -21.77 -6.72
C LEU A 111 -5.83 -23.16 -7.15
N GLU A 112 -5.01 -24.19 -6.94
CA GLU A 112 -5.34 -25.57 -7.30
C GLU A 112 -6.60 -26.06 -6.55
N GLU A 113 -6.65 -25.83 -5.24
CA GLU A 113 -7.79 -26.21 -4.42
C GLU A 113 -9.00 -25.30 -4.69
N ALA A 114 -8.76 -23.98 -4.92
CA ALA A 114 -9.83 -23.03 -5.26
C ALA A 114 -10.62 -23.49 -6.49
N LEU A 115 -9.92 -23.89 -7.54
CA LEU A 115 -10.53 -24.43 -8.77
C LEU A 115 -11.28 -25.74 -8.50
N SER A 116 -10.75 -26.61 -7.62
CA SER A 116 -11.37 -27.89 -7.28
C SER A 116 -12.68 -27.72 -6.50
N VAL A 117 -12.70 -26.86 -5.48
CA VAL A 117 -13.89 -26.68 -4.61
C VAL A 117 -15.04 -25.95 -5.32
N THR A 118 -14.70 -25.00 -6.19
CA THR A 118 -15.68 -24.24 -6.99
C THR A 118 -16.09 -24.95 -8.28
N ARG A 119 -15.28 -25.91 -8.76
CA ARG A 119 -15.39 -26.51 -10.10
C ARG A 119 -15.35 -25.45 -11.21
N HIS A 120 -14.61 -24.37 -10.96
CA HIS A 120 -14.53 -23.25 -11.87
C HIS A 120 -13.86 -23.64 -13.19
N VAL A 121 -14.41 -23.15 -14.30
CA VAL A 121 -13.88 -23.34 -15.65
C VAL A 121 -13.61 -21.97 -16.27
N VAL A 122 -12.40 -21.76 -16.76
CA VAL A 122 -12.02 -20.53 -17.47
C VAL A 122 -12.72 -20.48 -18.83
N HIS A 123 -13.66 -19.56 -18.99
CA HIS A 123 -14.44 -19.45 -20.21
C HIS A 123 -13.74 -18.55 -21.24
N PRO A 124 -13.63 -18.95 -22.54
CA PRO A 124 -12.90 -18.19 -23.57
C PRO A 124 -13.38 -16.75 -23.81
N ALA A 125 -14.66 -16.47 -23.53
CA ALA A 125 -15.25 -15.14 -23.70
C ALA A 125 -14.92 -14.15 -22.55
N ARG A 126 -14.17 -14.59 -21.54
CA ARG A 126 -13.84 -13.75 -20.38
C ARG A 126 -12.51 -13.03 -20.55
N ASP A 127 -12.40 -11.86 -19.95
CA ASP A 127 -11.21 -11.00 -20.00
C ASP A 127 -9.94 -11.68 -19.51
N TRP A 128 -10.07 -12.54 -18.50
CA TRP A 128 -8.95 -13.29 -17.89
C TRP A 128 -8.54 -14.57 -18.66
N HIS A 129 -9.17 -14.85 -19.79
CA HIS A 129 -8.69 -15.90 -20.70
C HIS A 129 -7.50 -15.40 -21.52
N ARG A 130 -6.45 -16.21 -21.65
CA ARG A 130 -5.20 -15.82 -22.34
C ARG A 130 -5.37 -15.36 -23.80
N SER A 131 -6.39 -15.82 -24.48
CA SER A 131 -6.72 -15.39 -25.86
C SER A 131 -7.62 -14.16 -25.92
N SER A 132 -7.98 -13.54 -24.80
CA SER A 132 -8.76 -12.32 -24.82
C SER A 132 -7.97 -11.13 -25.33
N SER A 133 -8.63 -10.17 -25.96
CA SER A 133 -8.00 -8.94 -26.44
C SER A 133 -7.39 -8.09 -25.31
N LYS A 134 -7.96 -8.19 -24.09
CA LYS A 134 -7.42 -7.54 -22.88
C LYS A 134 -6.13 -8.21 -22.45
N SER A 135 -6.08 -9.54 -22.42
CA SER A 135 -4.88 -10.31 -22.10
C SER A 135 -3.75 -10.03 -23.10
N GLU A 136 -4.01 -10.09 -24.40
CA GLU A 136 -3.02 -9.81 -25.43
C GLU A 136 -2.43 -8.39 -25.29
N ARG A 137 -3.27 -7.39 -24.99
CA ARG A 137 -2.81 -6.01 -24.77
C ARG A 137 -1.93 -5.89 -23.53
N ILE A 138 -2.29 -6.55 -22.43
CA ILE A 138 -1.50 -6.54 -21.19
C ILE A 138 -0.16 -7.23 -21.41
N GLN A 139 -0.15 -8.41 -22.02
CA GLN A 139 1.08 -9.16 -22.33
C GLN A 139 2.02 -8.35 -23.23
N LYS A 140 1.50 -7.67 -24.25
CA LYS A 140 2.28 -6.77 -25.10
C LYS A 140 2.91 -5.63 -24.30
N ARG A 141 2.12 -4.99 -23.43
CA ARG A 141 2.61 -3.90 -22.56
C ARG A 141 3.72 -4.39 -21.63
N LEU A 142 3.56 -5.55 -21.00
CA LEU A 142 4.54 -6.12 -20.09
C LEU A 142 5.86 -6.46 -20.84
N ALA A 143 5.76 -7.05 -22.04
CA ALA A 143 6.93 -7.31 -22.88
C ALA A 143 7.65 -6.02 -23.32
N ASP A 144 6.93 -4.93 -23.54
CA ASP A 144 7.53 -3.62 -23.82
C ASP A 144 8.26 -3.05 -22.60
N VAL A 145 7.69 -3.19 -21.40
CA VAL A 145 8.32 -2.77 -20.15
C VAL A 145 9.62 -3.56 -19.89
N GLU A 146 9.61 -4.88 -20.07
CA GLU A 146 10.80 -5.72 -19.92
C GLU A 146 11.90 -5.38 -20.93
N ARG A 147 11.55 -5.15 -22.19
CA ARG A 147 12.51 -4.75 -23.24
C ARG A 147 13.19 -3.40 -22.98
N ASN A 148 12.51 -2.50 -22.31
CA ASN A 148 13.03 -1.17 -21.98
C ASN A 148 13.77 -1.15 -20.63
N GLY A 149 14.17 -2.30 -20.09
CA GLY A 149 14.91 -2.39 -18.83
C GLY A 149 14.05 -2.24 -17.57
N GLY A 150 12.71 -2.25 -17.72
CA GLY A 150 11.78 -2.29 -16.61
C GLY A 150 11.76 -3.66 -15.91
N LEU A 151 10.93 -3.74 -14.87
CA LEU A 151 10.81 -4.97 -14.06
C LEU A 151 10.44 -6.18 -14.89
N LYS A 152 11.15 -7.27 -14.62
CA LYS A 152 10.73 -8.58 -15.10
C LYS A 152 9.35 -8.91 -14.52
N ASN A 153 8.42 -9.26 -15.40
CA ASN A 153 7.11 -9.74 -14.95
C ASN A 153 7.28 -11.09 -14.28
N LEU A 154 6.92 -11.19 -13.01
CA LEU A 154 6.93 -12.45 -12.30
C LEU A 154 5.82 -13.34 -12.88
N GLN A 155 6.20 -14.51 -13.40
CA GLN A 155 5.27 -15.49 -13.93
C GLN A 155 5.13 -16.65 -12.94
N LEU A 156 3.96 -16.76 -12.32
CA LEU A 156 3.67 -17.80 -11.33
C LEU A 156 3.13 -19.09 -11.95
N LEU A 157 2.41 -18.98 -13.07
CA LEU A 157 1.89 -20.14 -13.78
C LEU A 157 2.95 -20.69 -14.75
N PRO A 158 3.13 -22.02 -14.81
CA PRO A 158 4.02 -22.64 -15.78
C PRO A 158 3.66 -22.27 -17.22
N ARG A 159 4.67 -22.06 -18.08
CA ARG A 159 4.45 -21.83 -19.52
C ARG A 159 4.07 -23.11 -20.25
N ASP A 160 4.58 -24.25 -19.75
CA ASP A 160 4.31 -25.55 -20.34
C ASP A 160 2.89 -26.03 -19.99
N PRO A 161 2.02 -26.23 -21.00
CA PRO A 161 0.66 -26.73 -20.78
C PRO A 161 0.61 -28.09 -20.09
N HIS A 162 1.61 -28.97 -20.32
CA HIS A 162 1.67 -30.29 -19.68
C HIS A 162 1.98 -30.14 -18.18
N GLU A 163 2.82 -29.20 -17.81
CA GLU A 163 3.11 -28.93 -16.40
C GLU A 163 1.91 -28.30 -15.68
N CYS A 164 1.21 -27.36 -16.32
CA CYS A 164 -0.05 -26.82 -15.77
C CYS A 164 -1.04 -27.94 -15.48
N ARG A 165 -1.33 -28.82 -16.45
CA ARG A 165 -2.27 -29.94 -16.28
C ARG A 165 -1.83 -30.91 -15.18
N ARG A 166 -0.54 -31.21 -15.08
CA ARG A 166 0.01 -32.08 -14.03
C ARG A 166 -0.17 -31.51 -12.64
N ARG A 167 -0.13 -30.18 -12.50
CA ARG A 167 -0.33 -29.45 -11.25
C ARG A 167 -1.80 -29.11 -10.96
N GLY A 168 -2.73 -29.45 -11.85
CA GLY A 168 -4.15 -29.06 -11.70
C GLY A 168 -4.41 -27.57 -11.92
N LEU A 169 -3.50 -26.88 -12.65
CA LEU A 169 -3.59 -25.45 -12.94
C LEU A 169 -4.22 -25.21 -14.33
N PRO A 170 -4.95 -24.11 -14.52
CA PRO A 170 -5.55 -23.78 -15.81
C PRO A 170 -4.48 -23.33 -16.79
N VAL A 171 -4.55 -23.87 -18.02
CA VAL A 171 -3.65 -23.50 -19.13
C VAL A 171 -4.00 -22.14 -19.70
N ASP A 172 -5.29 -21.81 -19.71
CA ASP A 172 -5.86 -20.68 -20.43
C ASP A 172 -6.11 -19.44 -19.55
N LEU A 173 -5.71 -19.48 -18.28
CA LEU A 173 -5.84 -18.34 -17.35
C LEU A 173 -4.69 -17.36 -17.56
N ASP A 174 -5.01 -16.07 -17.77
CA ASP A 174 -4.04 -15.00 -17.64
C ASP A 174 -3.94 -14.55 -16.17
N GLU A 175 -2.83 -14.85 -15.55
CA GLU A 175 -2.54 -14.52 -14.15
C GLU A 175 -2.39 -13.02 -13.88
N ASN A 176 -2.28 -12.18 -14.91
CA ASN A 176 -2.19 -10.72 -14.78
C ASN A 176 -3.56 -10.04 -14.74
N ILE A 177 -4.64 -10.79 -14.87
CA ILE A 177 -6.01 -10.29 -14.83
C ILE A 177 -6.76 -11.01 -13.72
N LEU A 178 -7.39 -10.25 -12.83
CA LEU A 178 -8.22 -10.82 -11.77
C LEU A 178 -9.36 -11.65 -12.38
N ASN A 179 -9.45 -12.92 -12.00
CA ASN A 179 -10.59 -13.76 -12.33
C ASN A 179 -11.75 -13.48 -11.36
N VAL A 180 -12.57 -12.52 -11.73
CA VAL A 180 -13.71 -12.06 -10.91
C VAL A 180 -14.73 -13.19 -10.69
N ASP A 181 -14.97 -14.04 -11.72
CA ASP A 181 -15.93 -15.14 -11.58
C ASP A 181 -15.45 -16.16 -10.53
N LEU A 182 -14.14 -16.51 -10.53
CA LEU A 182 -13.57 -17.40 -9.50
C LEU A 182 -13.69 -16.81 -8.10
N VAL A 183 -13.44 -15.50 -7.96
CA VAL A 183 -13.62 -14.81 -6.65
C VAL A 183 -15.08 -14.91 -6.21
N CYS A 184 -16.03 -14.63 -7.09
CA CYS A 184 -17.46 -14.74 -6.78
C CYS A 184 -17.85 -16.17 -6.42
N ASP A 185 -17.39 -17.16 -7.18
CA ASP A 185 -17.66 -18.58 -6.93
C ASP A 185 -17.11 -19.02 -5.55
N LEU A 186 -15.94 -18.54 -5.12
CA LEU A 186 -15.37 -18.82 -3.80
C LEU A 186 -16.19 -18.17 -2.68
N VAL A 187 -16.61 -16.92 -2.86
CA VAL A 187 -17.46 -16.24 -1.89
C VAL A 187 -18.79 -16.96 -1.75
N GLU A 188 -19.39 -17.40 -2.85
CA GLU A 188 -20.63 -18.20 -2.84
C GLU A 188 -20.42 -19.57 -2.20
N TRP A 189 -19.33 -20.25 -2.54
CA TRP A 189 -18.97 -21.54 -1.94
C TRP A 189 -18.90 -21.44 -0.42
N PHE A 190 -18.15 -20.48 0.11
CA PHE A 190 -18.01 -20.31 1.56
C PHE A 190 -19.34 -19.87 2.21
N SER A 191 -19.94 -18.81 1.70
CA SER A 191 -21.09 -18.17 2.35
C SER A 191 -22.37 -18.97 2.25
N LEU A 192 -22.60 -19.66 1.12
CA LEU A 192 -23.86 -20.34 0.85
C LEU A 192 -23.74 -21.86 1.01
N LYS A 193 -22.74 -22.49 0.38
CA LYS A 193 -22.57 -23.95 0.45
C LYS A 193 -22.06 -24.39 1.82
N CYS A 194 -21.09 -23.66 2.38
CA CYS A 194 -20.52 -23.95 3.70
C CYS A 194 -21.18 -23.16 4.84
N SER A 195 -22.25 -22.41 4.55
CA SER A 195 -23.01 -21.61 5.52
C SER A 195 -22.16 -20.59 6.30
N GLY A 196 -21.07 -20.09 5.70
CA GLY A 196 -20.13 -19.19 6.36
C GLY A 196 -19.37 -19.83 7.53
N ASP A 197 -19.21 -21.14 7.55
CA ASP A 197 -18.56 -21.91 8.60
C ASP A 197 -17.23 -22.48 8.10
N VAL A 198 -16.15 -22.19 8.84
CA VAL A 198 -14.78 -22.56 8.46
C VAL A 198 -14.58 -24.08 8.53
N ASP A 199 -15.09 -24.73 9.56
CA ASP A 199 -14.91 -26.19 9.72
C ASP A 199 -15.63 -26.96 8.63
N VAL A 200 -16.82 -26.49 8.24
CA VAL A 200 -17.57 -27.05 7.10
C VAL A 200 -16.79 -26.83 5.79
N ALA A 201 -16.22 -25.64 5.60
CA ALA A 201 -15.46 -25.33 4.41
C ALA A 201 -14.16 -26.15 4.30
N ILE A 202 -13.44 -26.34 5.40
CA ILE A 202 -12.25 -27.21 5.44
C ILE A 202 -12.61 -28.65 5.12
N ALA A 203 -13.69 -29.18 5.74
CA ALA A 203 -14.14 -30.54 5.45
C ALA A 203 -14.54 -30.75 3.99
N ASP A 204 -15.26 -29.78 3.38
CA ASP A 204 -15.64 -29.84 1.97
C ASP A 204 -14.38 -29.79 1.06
N ALA A 205 -13.42 -28.95 1.35
CA ALA A 205 -12.16 -28.85 0.60
C ALA A 205 -11.33 -30.14 0.69
N GLU A 206 -11.30 -30.79 1.84
CA GLU A 206 -10.62 -32.06 2.07
C GLU A 206 -11.46 -33.28 1.65
N ARG A 207 -12.67 -33.09 1.12
CA ARG A 207 -13.64 -34.13 0.75
C ARG A 207 -13.99 -35.06 1.90
N LYS A 208 -14.08 -34.52 3.11
CA LYS A 208 -14.50 -35.20 4.34
C LYS A 208 -15.97 -34.90 4.63
N GLN A 209 -16.54 -35.69 5.55
CA GLN A 209 -17.89 -35.43 6.02
C GLN A 209 -17.93 -34.13 6.83
N PRO A 210 -18.76 -33.13 6.45
CA PRO A 210 -18.77 -31.84 7.13
C PRO A 210 -19.36 -31.95 8.53
N PRO A 211 -18.84 -31.22 9.52
CA PRO A 211 -19.46 -31.07 10.82
C PRO A 211 -20.78 -30.27 10.71
N ARG A 212 -21.53 -30.21 11.81
CA ARG A 212 -22.73 -29.38 11.87
C ARG A 212 -22.33 -27.89 11.83
N ALA A 213 -22.85 -27.14 10.87
CA ALA A 213 -22.54 -25.72 10.70
C ALA A 213 -22.94 -24.88 11.95
N SER A 214 -22.15 -23.85 12.21
CA SER A 214 -22.45 -22.82 13.21
C SER A 214 -23.70 -22.01 12.81
N SER A 215 -24.43 -21.52 13.79
CA SER A 215 -25.62 -20.68 13.55
C SER A 215 -25.29 -19.25 13.09
N THR A 216 -24.05 -18.81 13.23
CA THR A 216 -23.61 -17.44 12.90
C THR A 216 -22.56 -17.50 11.81
N PRO A 217 -22.89 -17.10 10.56
CA PRO A 217 -21.93 -17.10 9.47
C PRO A 217 -20.82 -16.05 9.72
N LEU A 218 -19.59 -16.39 9.33
CA LEU A 218 -18.46 -15.51 9.41
C LEU A 218 -18.39 -14.61 8.16
N ALA A 219 -17.82 -13.43 8.33
CA ALA A 219 -17.59 -12.49 7.24
C ALA A 219 -16.45 -12.97 6.33
N THR A 220 -16.59 -12.65 5.06
CA THR A 220 -15.57 -12.85 4.03
C THR A 220 -14.81 -11.55 3.78
N LEU A 221 -13.48 -11.60 3.72
CA LEU A 221 -12.61 -10.51 3.30
C LEU A 221 -11.88 -10.88 2.01
N VAL A 222 -12.09 -10.11 0.95
CA VAL A 222 -11.46 -10.31 -0.35
C VAL A 222 -10.42 -9.24 -0.58
N PHE A 223 -9.16 -9.62 -0.77
CA PHE A 223 -8.08 -8.71 -1.15
C PHE A 223 -7.90 -8.65 -2.65
N VAL A 224 -7.95 -7.44 -3.20
CA VAL A 224 -7.75 -7.15 -4.63
C VAL A 224 -6.76 -5.99 -4.82
N ALA A 225 -6.26 -5.79 -6.04
CA ALA A 225 -5.22 -4.81 -6.31
C ALA A 225 -5.72 -3.36 -6.26
N GLY A 226 -6.94 -3.08 -6.73
CA GLY A 226 -7.41 -1.71 -6.88
C GLY A 226 -8.92 -1.52 -6.77
N VAL A 227 -9.33 -0.24 -6.85
CA VAL A 227 -10.75 0.15 -6.73
C VAL A 227 -11.61 -0.44 -7.84
N GLN A 228 -11.05 -0.52 -9.07
CA GLN A 228 -11.77 -1.14 -10.19
C GLN A 228 -12.09 -2.62 -9.91
N ASP A 229 -11.13 -3.36 -9.36
CA ASP A 229 -11.33 -4.76 -9.02
C ASP A 229 -12.37 -4.92 -7.88
N ILE A 230 -12.40 -3.97 -6.93
CA ILE A 230 -13.44 -3.92 -5.89
C ILE A 230 -14.82 -3.81 -6.55
N ASP A 231 -14.98 -2.86 -7.46
CA ASP A 231 -16.26 -2.63 -8.15
C ASP A 231 -16.66 -3.84 -8.99
N ASP A 232 -15.73 -4.44 -9.73
CA ASP A 232 -15.99 -5.61 -10.58
C ASP A 232 -16.46 -6.81 -9.74
N VAL A 233 -15.81 -7.10 -8.61
CA VAL A 233 -16.21 -8.18 -7.69
C VAL A 233 -17.57 -7.89 -7.06
N LEU A 234 -17.78 -6.67 -6.54
CA LEU A 234 -19.06 -6.30 -5.92
C LEU A 234 -20.21 -6.34 -6.92
N GLN A 235 -20.00 -5.93 -8.16
CA GLN A 235 -20.99 -6.06 -9.23
C GLN A 235 -21.27 -7.51 -9.58
N GLY A 236 -20.24 -8.37 -9.64
CA GLY A 236 -20.38 -9.81 -9.84
C GLY A 236 -21.29 -10.43 -8.78
N LEU A 237 -21.01 -10.15 -7.49
CA LEU A 237 -21.81 -10.63 -6.37
C LEU A 237 -23.24 -10.07 -6.36
N ARG A 238 -23.46 -8.80 -6.73
CA ARG A 238 -24.80 -8.22 -6.86
C ARG A 238 -25.61 -8.88 -7.98
N ARG A 239 -24.98 -9.17 -9.13
CA ARG A 239 -25.64 -9.83 -10.28
C ARG A 239 -26.09 -11.24 -9.94
N SER A 240 -25.42 -11.94 -9.04
CA SER A 240 -25.85 -13.26 -8.59
C SER A 240 -27.21 -13.23 -7.85
N GLY A 241 -27.59 -12.09 -7.29
CA GLY A 241 -28.83 -11.89 -6.53
C GLY A 241 -28.91 -12.69 -5.22
N ARG A 242 -27.81 -13.29 -4.79
CA ARG A 242 -27.74 -14.19 -3.63
C ARG A 242 -27.30 -13.51 -2.34
N PHE A 243 -26.76 -12.29 -2.43
CA PHE A 243 -26.27 -11.52 -1.30
C PHE A 243 -27.08 -10.25 -1.09
N ASP A 244 -27.29 -9.87 0.16
CA ASP A 244 -27.88 -8.58 0.49
C ASP A 244 -26.90 -7.46 0.11
N PRO A 245 -27.28 -6.54 -0.82
CA PRO A 245 -26.40 -5.45 -1.26
C PRO A 245 -25.90 -4.55 -0.13
N ASN A 246 -26.64 -4.46 0.97
CA ASN A 246 -26.26 -3.65 2.14
C ASN A 246 -25.08 -4.26 2.91
N TRP A 247 -24.73 -5.52 2.69
CA TRP A 247 -23.65 -6.22 3.34
C TRP A 247 -22.49 -6.56 2.40
N LEU A 248 -22.51 -6.00 1.20
CA LEU A 248 -21.41 -5.97 0.25
C LEU A 248 -20.66 -4.64 0.42
N ARG A 249 -19.52 -4.65 1.11
CA ARG A 249 -18.79 -3.47 1.57
C ARG A 249 -17.48 -3.28 0.80
N PRO A 250 -17.28 -2.16 0.10
CA PRO A 250 -15.96 -1.77 -0.39
C PRO A 250 -15.09 -1.25 0.76
N LEU A 251 -13.76 -1.48 0.67
CA LEU A 251 -12.80 -0.90 1.61
C LEU A 251 -11.50 -0.50 0.90
N HIS A 252 -11.26 0.79 0.75
CA HIS A 252 -10.03 1.33 0.18
C HIS A 252 -9.73 2.71 0.77
N GLY A 253 -8.47 3.12 0.68
CA GLY A 253 -8.02 4.37 1.27
C GLY A 253 -8.67 5.64 0.72
N SER A 254 -9.39 5.60 -0.43
CA SER A 254 -10.10 6.76 -0.99
C SER A 254 -11.52 6.93 -0.46
N LEU A 255 -12.05 5.98 0.32
CA LEU A 255 -13.37 6.12 0.91
C LEU A 255 -13.37 7.18 2.02
N PRO A 256 -14.48 7.90 2.20
CA PRO A 256 -14.70 8.73 3.37
C PRO A 256 -14.58 7.90 4.66
N PRO A 257 -14.12 8.50 5.78
CA PRO A 257 -13.96 7.78 7.06
C PRO A 257 -15.23 7.08 7.56
N ASP A 258 -16.39 7.69 7.35
CA ASP A 258 -17.66 7.12 7.79
C ASP A 258 -18.04 5.85 7.00
N ASP A 259 -17.75 5.83 5.68
CA ASP A 259 -17.97 4.65 4.86
C ASP A 259 -16.97 3.53 5.23
N GLN A 260 -15.72 3.88 5.55
CA GLN A 260 -14.74 2.91 6.04
C GLN A 260 -15.19 2.27 7.36
N ARG A 261 -15.85 3.03 8.26
CA ARG A 261 -16.34 2.50 9.55
C ARG A 261 -17.44 1.44 9.38
N ARG A 262 -18.18 1.47 8.29
CA ARG A 262 -19.27 0.50 8.04
C ARG A 262 -18.81 -0.94 7.94
N VAL A 263 -17.53 -1.21 7.70
CA VAL A 263 -17.00 -2.59 7.67
C VAL A 263 -16.96 -3.24 9.06
N PHE A 264 -17.01 -2.44 10.14
CA PHE A 264 -17.04 -2.94 11.51
C PHE A 264 -18.45 -3.32 11.99
N GLU A 265 -19.48 -2.96 11.24
CA GLU A 265 -20.85 -3.35 11.55
C GLU A 265 -21.01 -4.87 11.47
N VAL A 266 -21.72 -5.43 12.44
CA VAL A 266 -22.01 -6.86 12.49
C VAL A 266 -23.35 -7.12 11.80
N PRO A 267 -23.41 -8.05 10.85
CA PRO A 267 -24.65 -8.34 10.14
C PRO A 267 -25.68 -9.03 11.05
N PRO A 268 -26.98 -8.91 10.73
CA PRO A 268 -28.02 -9.70 11.38
C PRO A 268 -27.76 -11.21 11.20
N PRO A 269 -28.28 -12.05 12.12
CA PRO A 269 -28.14 -13.49 12.01
C PRO A 269 -28.60 -14.03 10.65
N GLY A 270 -27.79 -14.91 10.06
CA GLY A 270 -28.09 -15.54 8.76
C GLY A 270 -27.66 -14.71 7.54
N ILE A 271 -27.15 -13.49 7.72
CA ILE A 271 -26.63 -12.65 6.62
C ILE A 271 -25.11 -12.75 6.60
N CYS A 272 -24.55 -13.04 5.42
CA CYS A 272 -23.10 -13.06 5.20
C CYS A 272 -22.62 -11.67 4.80
N LYS A 273 -21.69 -11.10 5.57
CA LYS A 273 -20.97 -9.87 5.23
C LYS A 273 -19.79 -10.20 4.31
N VAL A 274 -19.67 -9.47 3.21
CA VAL A 274 -18.51 -9.56 2.31
C VAL A 274 -17.86 -8.18 2.22
N VAL A 275 -16.58 -8.14 2.58
CA VAL A 275 -15.75 -6.94 2.44
C VAL A 275 -14.76 -7.17 1.31
N VAL A 276 -14.77 -6.31 0.29
CA VAL A 276 -13.78 -6.34 -0.79
C VAL A 276 -12.85 -5.16 -0.60
N ALA A 277 -11.55 -5.43 -0.43
CA ALA A 277 -10.59 -4.45 0.04
C ALA A 277 -9.29 -4.44 -0.77
N THR A 278 -8.62 -3.28 -0.79
CA THR A 278 -7.21 -3.18 -1.14
C THR A 278 -6.33 -3.53 0.07
N ASN A 279 -5.02 -3.31 -0.05
CA ASN A 279 -4.04 -3.52 1.03
C ASN A 279 -4.32 -2.70 2.31
N VAL A 280 -5.25 -1.75 2.30
CA VAL A 280 -5.67 -1.00 3.51
C VAL A 280 -6.17 -1.93 4.63
N ALA A 281 -6.74 -3.09 4.28
CA ALA A 281 -7.16 -4.11 5.24
C ALA A 281 -6.03 -5.06 5.67
N GLU A 282 -4.82 -4.91 5.13
CA GLU A 282 -3.70 -5.81 5.40
C GLU A 282 -3.03 -5.54 6.75
N THR A 283 -2.89 -4.27 7.14
CA THR A 283 -2.21 -3.86 8.38
C THR A 283 -3.09 -3.01 9.29
N SER A 284 -3.67 -1.94 8.77
CA SER A 284 -4.22 -0.84 9.56
C SER A 284 -5.61 -1.10 10.17
N ILE A 285 -6.37 -2.10 9.68
CA ILE A 285 -7.77 -2.32 10.06
C ILE A 285 -7.99 -3.76 10.53
N THR A 286 -8.62 -3.95 11.68
CA THR A 286 -9.02 -5.27 12.18
C THR A 286 -10.54 -5.39 12.16
N ILE A 287 -11.07 -6.22 11.26
CA ILE A 287 -12.50 -6.52 11.16
C ILE A 287 -12.76 -7.77 12.02
N PRO A 288 -13.56 -7.68 13.09
CA PRO A 288 -13.59 -8.70 14.16
C PRO A 288 -14.28 -10.02 13.77
N ASP A 289 -15.16 -10.00 12.78
CA ASP A 289 -15.98 -11.16 12.39
C ASP A 289 -15.49 -11.89 11.12
N VAL A 290 -14.30 -11.54 10.62
CA VAL A 290 -13.70 -12.21 9.46
C VAL A 290 -13.20 -13.60 9.83
N GLY A 291 -13.70 -14.61 9.12
CA GLY A 291 -13.23 -16.00 9.22
C GLY A 291 -12.74 -16.57 7.88
N PHE A 292 -13.10 -15.92 6.78
CA PHE A 292 -12.68 -16.33 5.44
C PHE A 292 -11.98 -15.20 4.72
N VAL A 293 -10.83 -15.50 4.15
CA VAL A 293 -10.03 -14.57 3.33
C VAL A 293 -9.85 -15.14 1.93
N VAL A 294 -10.12 -14.32 0.91
CA VAL A 294 -9.71 -14.57 -0.47
C VAL A 294 -8.62 -13.56 -0.82
N ASP A 295 -7.43 -14.04 -1.12
CA ASP A 295 -6.29 -13.21 -1.49
C ASP A 295 -5.99 -13.36 -2.99
N ALA A 296 -6.30 -12.32 -3.77
CA ALA A 296 -5.99 -12.28 -5.20
C ALA A 296 -4.48 -12.25 -5.48
N GLY A 297 -3.64 -12.07 -4.46
CA GLY A 297 -2.19 -12.08 -4.58
C GLY A 297 -1.59 -10.87 -5.28
N ARG A 298 -2.39 -9.81 -5.48
CA ARG A 298 -1.96 -8.62 -6.23
C ARG A 298 -2.11 -7.36 -5.39
N VAL A 299 -1.28 -6.36 -5.72
CA VAL A 299 -1.29 -5.03 -5.09
C VAL A 299 -0.86 -3.98 -6.11
N LYS A 300 -1.39 -2.77 -5.98
CA LYS A 300 -0.87 -1.61 -6.74
C LYS A 300 0.23 -0.94 -5.95
N GLU A 301 1.40 -0.84 -6.57
CA GLU A 301 2.56 -0.14 -6.01
C GLU A 301 2.94 1.05 -6.87
N GLU A 302 3.22 2.16 -6.19
CA GLU A 302 3.82 3.31 -6.83
C GLU A 302 5.27 3.00 -7.20
N ARG A 303 5.64 3.34 -8.44
CA ARG A 303 6.99 3.19 -8.99
C ARG A 303 7.36 4.45 -9.74
N TYR A 304 8.64 4.73 -9.75
CA TYR A 304 9.20 5.89 -10.42
C TYR A 304 10.25 5.46 -11.43
N ASP A 305 10.12 5.94 -12.64
CA ASP A 305 11.14 5.81 -13.68
C ASP A 305 12.03 7.06 -13.64
N PRO A 306 13.28 6.94 -13.12
CA PRO A 306 14.16 8.09 -12.99
C PRO A 306 14.58 8.70 -14.33
N GLN A 307 14.69 7.89 -15.40
CA GLN A 307 15.10 8.36 -16.72
C GLN A 307 14.01 9.17 -17.41
N ARG A 308 12.73 8.79 -17.20
CA ARG A 308 11.57 9.47 -17.78
C ARG A 308 10.94 10.52 -16.85
N HIS A 309 11.40 10.61 -15.60
CA HIS A 309 10.80 11.43 -14.55
C HIS A 309 9.27 11.19 -14.39
N MET A 310 8.85 9.95 -14.50
CA MET A 310 7.43 9.58 -14.46
C MET A 310 7.15 8.61 -13.31
N ALA A 311 6.13 8.92 -12.53
CA ALA A 311 5.55 7.98 -11.59
C ALA A 311 4.51 7.10 -12.30
N SER A 312 4.46 5.82 -11.96
CA SER A 312 3.44 4.88 -12.40
C SER A 312 2.83 4.17 -11.20
N LEU A 313 1.62 3.67 -11.35
CA LEU A 313 0.97 2.82 -10.37
C LEU A 313 0.84 1.42 -10.98
N ASP A 314 1.80 0.56 -10.64
CA ASP A 314 1.92 -0.75 -11.26
C ASP A 314 1.21 -1.82 -10.44
N ASP A 315 0.54 -2.73 -11.15
CA ASP A 315 -0.08 -3.91 -10.57
C ASP A 315 0.97 -5.03 -10.48
N VAL A 316 1.34 -5.38 -9.25
CA VAL A 316 2.40 -6.35 -8.97
C VAL A 316 1.91 -7.46 -8.03
N TYR A 317 2.64 -8.57 -7.97
CA TYR A 317 2.38 -9.60 -6.98
C TYR A 317 2.79 -9.14 -5.58
N VAL A 318 2.02 -9.55 -4.59
CA VAL A 318 2.36 -9.34 -3.18
C VAL A 318 3.60 -10.15 -2.79
N SER A 319 4.29 -9.71 -1.75
CA SER A 319 5.34 -10.51 -1.13
C SER A 319 4.74 -11.66 -0.30
N ARG A 320 5.58 -12.66 0.03
CA ARG A 320 5.18 -13.75 0.93
C ARG A 320 4.81 -13.23 2.33
N SER A 321 5.51 -12.20 2.82
CA SER A 321 5.18 -11.57 4.10
C SER A 321 3.79 -10.92 4.05
N SER A 322 3.45 -10.24 2.96
CA SER A 322 2.13 -9.64 2.73
C SER A 322 1.04 -10.71 2.61
N ALA A 323 1.26 -11.76 1.82
CA ALA A 323 0.32 -12.89 1.71
C ALA A 323 0.06 -13.54 3.09
N LYS A 324 1.11 -13.68 3.92
CA LYS A 324 0.98 -14.17 5.31
C LYS A 324 0.17 -13.23 6.20
N GLN A 325 0.35 -11.91 6.07
CA GLN A 325 -0.42 -10.93 6.83
C GLN A 325 -1.89 -10.95 6.42
N ARG A 326 -2.19 -10.98 5.10
CA ARG A 326 -3.55 -11.13 4.57
C ARG A 326 -4.22 -12.39 5.11
N ARG A 327 -3.53 -13.53 5.05
CA ARG A 327 -4.00 -14.79 5.64
C ARG A 327 -4.33 -14.64 7.13
N GLY A 328 -3.47 -13.97 7.87
CA GLY A 328 -3.65 -13.75 9.32
C GLY A 328 -4.90 -12.96 9.69
N ARG A 329 -5.55 -12.29 8.73
CA ARG A 329 -6.82 -11.58 8.97
C ARG A 329 -7.97 -12.51 9.28
N ALA A 330 -7.96 -13.76 8.79
CA ALA A 330 -8.95 -14.78 9.12
C ALA A 330 -8.83 -15.33 10.55
N GLY A 331 -7.63 -15.32 11.14
CA GLY A 331 -7.33 -15.94 12.44
C GLY A 331 -7.35 -14.98 13.64
N ARG A 332 -8.15 -13.92 13.62
CA ARG A 332 -8.16 -12.92 14.70
C ARG A 332 -9.00 -13.32 15.91
N VAL A 333 -10.13 -13.96 15.70
CA VAL A 333 -11.13 -14.25 16.74
C VAL A 333 -11.34 -15.76 16.93
N ARG A 334 -11.18 -16.54 15.89
CA ARG A 334 -11.30 -18.00 15.84
C ARG A 334 -10.48 -18.58 14.69
N ASP A 335 -10.49 -19.89 14.55
CA ASP A 335 -9.89 -20.58 13.42
C ASP A 335 -10.46 -20.03 12.12
N GLY A 336 -9.58 -19.84 11.13
CA GLY A 336 -9.91 -19.20 9.87
C GLY A 336 -9.52 -20.02 8.66
N LEU A 337 -10.02 -19.59 7.51
CA LEU A 337 -9.69 -20.16 6.20
C LEU A 337 -9.19 -19.02 5.27
N CYS A 338 -8.11 -19.29 4.56
CA CYS A 338 -7.59 -18.38 3.52
C CYS A 338 -7.40 -19.12 2.21
N VAL A 339 -7.89 -18.54 1.11
CA VAL A 339 -7.64 -19.02 -0.24
C VAL A 339 -6.75 -18.02 -0.96
N HIS A 340 -5.54 -18.42 -1.30
CA HIS A 340 -4.65 -17.64 -2.16
C HIS A 340 -4.92 -18.00 -3.64
N LEU A 341 -5.25 -17.02 -4.47
CA LEU A 341 -5.46 -17.21 -5.91
C LEU A 341 -4.12 -17.29 -6.67
N MET A 342 -3.16 -17.93 -6.06
CA MET A 342 -1.81 -18.17 -6.56
C MET A 342 -1.46 -19.64 -6.35
N PRO A 343 -0.58 -20.21 -7.20
CA PRO A 343 -0.10 -21.59 -7.03
C PRO A 343 0.57 -21.78 -5.67
N ARG A 344 0.36 -22.94 -5.04
CA ARG A 344 0.98 -23.29 -3.75
C ARG A 344 2.49 -23.09 -3.75
N VAL A 345 3.16 -23.55 -4.83
CA VAL A 345 4.62 -23.45 -4.96
C VAL A 345 5.10 -21.99 -4.91
N ALA A 346 4.37 -21.07 -5.55
CA ALA A 346 4.72 -19.67 -5.58
C ALA A 346 4.69 -19.00 -4.19
N VAL A 347 3.77 -19.43 -3.34
CA VAL A 347 3.58 -18.84 -2.00
C VAL A 347 4.49 -19.52 -0.95
N GLU A 348 4.65 -20.84 -1.01
CA GLU A 348 5.36 -21.59 0.03
C GLU A 348 6.88 -21.62 -0.16
N ARG A 349 7.38 -21.62 -1.41
CA ARG A 349 8.82 -21.63 -1.68
C ARG A 349 9.41 -20.23 -1.78
N ALA A 350 10.65 -20.07 -1.36
CA ALA A 350 11.37 -18.81 -1.39
C ALA A 350 12.64 -18.95 -2.25
N GLY A 351 13.00 -17.88 -2.98
CA GLY A 351 14.27 -17.80 -3.70
C GLY A 351 14.36 -18.62 -4.98
N GLU A 352 13.27 -19.26 -5.41
CA GLU A 352 13.19 -19.98 -6.70
C GLU A 352 12.53 -19.08 -7.75
N GLU A 353 12.87 -19.28 -9.01
CA GLU A 353 12.23 -18.60 -10.14
C GLU A 353 10.72 -18.94 -10.17
N GLY A 354 9.89 -17.93 -10.40
CA GLY A 354 8.43 -18.10 -10.37
C GLY A 354 7.81 -18.14 -8.97
N CYS A 355 8.55 -17.77 -7.92
CA CYS A 355 8.04 -17.66 -6.55
C CYS A 355 7.97 -16.20 -6.10
N LEU A 356 7.09 -15.93 -5.13
CA LEU A 356 6.94 -14.60 -4.55
C LEU A 356 8.20 -14.18 -3.80
N GLU A 357 8.54 -12.90 -3.89
CA GLU A 357 9.56 -12.28 -3.06
C GLU A 357 9.25 -12.46 -1.57
N THR A 358 10.27 -12.61 -0.74
CA THR A 358 10.09 -12.82 0.69
C THR A 358 9.45 -11.61 1.37
N HIS A 359 9.94 -10.40 1.05
CA HIS A 359 9.45 -9.12 1.56
C HIS A 359 9.19 -8.17 0.39
N SER A 360 8.29 -7.21 0.60
CA SER A 360 8.07 -6.13 -0.36
C SER A 360 9.31 -5.22 -0.45
N GLN A 361 9.59 -4.71 -1.64
CA GLN A 361 10.68 -3.78 -1.84
C GLN A 361 10.42 -2.48 -1.06
N PRO A 362 11.39 -1.96 -0.28
CA PRO A 362 11.24 -0.70 0.42
C PRO A 362 10.84 0.45 -0.50
N GLU A 363 9.99 1.35 -0.01
CA GLU A 363 9.49 2.46 -0.80
C GLU A 363 10.61 3.36 -1.34
N VAL A 364 11.68 3.54 -0.57
CA VAL A 364 12.86 4.32 -0.95
C VAL A 364 13.54 3.83 -2.23
N ARG A 365 13.34 2.57 -2.63
CA ARG A 365 13.91 2.00 -3.85
C ARG A 365 13.00 2.08 -5.08
N ARG A 366 11.77 2.57 -4.92
CA ARG A 366 10.77 2.52 -5.99
C ARG A 366 10.02 3.82 -6.26
N VAL A 367 10.22 4.87 -5.42
CA VAL A 367 9.57 6.17 -5.59
C VAL A 367 10.57 7.28 -5.89
N ALA A 368 10.08 8.45 -6.32
CA ALA A 368 10.90 9.64 -6.50
C ALA A 368 11.53 10.08 -5.18
N LEU A 369 12.82 10.43 -5.20
CA LEU A 369 13.59 10.74 -4.01
C LEU A 369 13.75 12.25 -3.74
N ASP A 370 13.19 13.11 -4.59
CA ASP A 370 13.34 14.58 -4.50
C ASP A 370 12.97 15.08 -3.09
N GLN A 371 11.81 14.68 -2.56
CA GLN A 371 11.34 15.10 -1.23
C GLN A 371 12.22 14.53 -0.10
N LEU A 372 12.69 13.30 -0.24
CA LEU A 372 13.58 12.69 0.74
C LEU A 372 14.91 13.46 0.80
N VAL A 373 15.55 13.66 -0.35
CA VAL A 373 16.82 14.38 -0.45
C VAL A 373 16.69 15.80 0.10
N LEU A 374 15.63 16.51 -0.28
CA LEU A 374 15.36 17.87 0.21
C LEU A 374 15.21 17.92 1.73
N ARG A 375 14.43 17.01 2.31
CA ARG A 375 14.21 16.92 3.75
C ARG A 375 15.47 16.48 4.50
N LEU A 376 16.26 15.55 3.95
CA LEU A 376 17.55 15.14 4.53
C LEU A 376 18.51 16.32 4.61
N LYS A 377 18.60 17.12 3.55
CA LYS A 377 19.44 18.32 3.51
C LYS A 377 18.95 19.46 4.41
N ALA A 378 17.68 19.48 4.75
CA ALA A 378 17.08 20.48 5.65
C ALA A 378 17.23 20.12 7.16
N LEU A 379 17.71 18.94 7.49
CA LEU A 379 17.99 18.59 8.87
C LEU A 379 19.19 19.38 9.40
N PRO A 380 19.22 19.68 10.71
CA PRO A 380 20.37 20.37 11.33
C PRO A 380 21.68 19.64 11.09
N GLU A 381 22.77 20.39 11.02
CA GLU A 381 24.12 19.82 10.89
C GLU A 381 24.38 18.78 11.98
N GLY A 382 24.93 17.64 11.61
CA GLY A 382 25.24 16.53 12.51
C GLY A 382 24.09 15.56 12.78
N VAL A 383 22.86 15.88 12.34
CA VAL A 383 21.72 14.95 12.42
C VAL A 383 21.75 13.93 11.27
N VAL A 384 22.36 14.28 10.14
CA VAL A 384 22.51 13.35 9.00
C VAL A 384 23.97 13.09 8.76
N PRO A 385 24.41 11.83 8.58
CA PRO A 385 25.78 11.54 8.24
C PRO A 385 26.10 11.98 6.80
N GLY A 386 27.29 12.53 6.61
CA GLY A 386 27.76 12.92 5.29
C GLY A 386 27.35 14.34 4.88
N LYS A 387 27.92 14.79 3.76
CA LYS A 387 27.75 16.12 3.22
C LYS A 387 26.99 16.12 1.90
N THR A 388 27.05 15.02 1.17
CA THR A 388 26.34 14.84 -0.09
C THR A 388 24.99 14.15 0.12
N ALA A 389 24.07 14.32 -0.83
CA ALA A 389 22.80 13.61 -0.84
C ALA A 389 23.00 12.07 -0.88
N ALA A 390 24.02 11.63 -1.61
CA ALA A 390 24.37 10.22 -1.72
C ALA A 390 24.82 9.64 -0.37
N GLU A 391 25.70 10.34 0.37
CA GLU A 391 26.16 9.93 1.70
C GLU A 391 25.01 9.88 2.72
N ALA A 392 24.13 10.88 2.68
CA ALA A 392 22.94 10.94 3.53
C ALA A 392 22.00 9.75 3.28
N CYS A 393 21.72 9.46 2.00
CA CYS A 393 20.88 8.34 1.61
C CYS A 393 21.54 6.97 1.86
N ALA A 394 22.87 6.86 1.79
CA ALA A 394 23.60 5.63 2.10
C ALA A 394 23.47 5.21 3.57
N ALA A 395 23.10 6.13 4.45
CA ALA A 395 22.87 5.86 5.87
C ALA A 395 21.46 5.35 6.20
N LEU A 396 20.56 5.24 5.22
CA LEU A 396 19.24 4.64 5.42
C LEU A 396 19.34 3.13 5.72
N PRO A 397 18.35 2.53 6.37
CA PRO A 397 18.36 1.09 6.69
C PRO A 397 18.60 0.18 5.48
N GLU A 398 18.03 0.54 4.34
CA GLU A 398 18.34 -0.02 3.02
C GLU A 398 18.50 1.14 2.03
N PRO A 399 19.73 1.46 1.61
CA PRO A 399 19.99 2.57 0.72
C PRO A 399 19.26 2.42 -0.64
N PRO A 400 18.80 3.54 -1.22
CA PRO A 400 18.32 3.56 -2.60
C PRO A 400 19.50 3.40 -3.59
N ASP A 401 19.14 3.23 -4.87
CA ASP A 401 20.13 3.22 -5.93
C ASP A 401 20.82 4.60 -6.02
N PRO A 402 22.18 4.65 -6.04
CA PRO A 402 22.94 5.89 -6.14
C PRO A 402 22.59 6.74 -7.36
N GLU A 403 22.26 6.13 -8.50
CA GLU A 403 21.82 6.84 -9.71
C GLU A 403 20.52 7.60 -9.47
N SER A 404 19.54 6.97 -8.80
CA SER A 404 18.26 7.59 -8.44
C SER A 404 18.45 8.79 -7.50
N VAL A 405 19.40 8.71 -6.56
CA VAL A 405 19.74 9.82 -5.67
C VAL A 405 20.36 10.99 -6.46
N GLN A 406 21.27 10.69 -7.38
CA GLN A 406 21.90 11.70 -8.22
C GLN A 406 20.90 12.42 -9.13
N ILE A 407 19.94 11.68 -9.68
CA ILE A 407 18.84 12.25 -10.49
C ILE A 407 17.98 13.19 -9.64
N ALA A 408 17.62 12.78 -8.42
CA ALA A 408 16.86 13.63 -7.49
C ALA A 408 17.63 14.89 -7.09
N ALA A 409 18.92 14.78 -6.77
CA ALA A 409 19.76 15.94 -6.47
C ALA A 409 19.85 16.91 -7.67
N THR A 410 20.04 16.38 -8.87
CA THR A 410 20.07 17.17 -10.11
C THR A 410 18.71 17.86 -10.39
N SER A 411 17.61 17.16 -10.17
CA SER A 411 16.26 17.73 -10.25
C SER A 411 16.08 18.90 -9.29
N LEU A 412 16.50 18.75 -8.03
CA LEU A 412 16.45 19.81 -7.01
C LEU A 412 17.34 20.99 -7.34
N MET A 413 18.53 20.75 -7.91
CA MET A 413 19.39 21.83 -8.41
C MET A 413 18.73 22.59 -9.56
N SER A 414 18.06 21.91 -10.48
CA SER A 414 17.39 22.54 -11.62
C SER A 414 16.26 23.48 -11.21
N ILE A 415 15.60 23.20 -10.08
CA ILE A 415 14.59 24.11 -9.52
C ILE A 415 15.16 25.14 -8.55
N GLY A 416 16.47 25.12 -8.30
CA GLY A 416 17.17 26.05 -7.41
C GLY A 416 16.95 25.77 -5.91
N ALA A 417 16.54 24.56 -5.56
CA ALA A 417 16.40 24.14 -4.16
C ALA A 417 17.72 23.71 -3.53
N LEU A 418 18.63 23.17 -4.35
CA LEU A 418 20.02 22.86 -4.00
C LEU A 418 20.96 23.62 -4.92
N GLU A 419 22.17 23.88 -4.43
CA GLU A 419 23.28 24.38 -5.24
C GLU A 419 24.55 23.61 -4.93
N LYS A 420 25.44 23.49 -5.92
CA LYS A 420 26.75 22.87 -5.76
C LYS A 420 27.79 23.97 -5.52
N LEU A 421 28.58 23.86 -4.44
CA LEU A 421 29.63 24.78 -4.14
C LEU A 421 30.81 24.60 -5.12
N PRO A 422 31.43 25.71 -5.63
CA PRO A 422 32.45 25.66 -6.68
C PRO A 422 33.69 24.79 -6.34
N ASP A 423 34.03 24.72 -5.06
CA ASP A 423 35.26 24.06 -4.57
C ASP A 423 34.96 22.78 -3.77
N LYS A 424 33.72 22.30 -3.76
CA LYS A 424 33.31 21.14 -2.96
C LYS A 424 32.39 20.23 -3.78
N GLU A 425 32.45 18.94 -3.46
CA GLU A 425 31.48 17.98 -4.00
C GLU A 425 30.11 18.08 -3.31
N ASP A 426 29.98 18.91 -2.29
CA ASP A 426 28.82 19.03 -1.43
C ASP A 426 27.72 19.83 -2.13
N GLU A 427 26.48 19.27 -2.09
CA GLU A 427 25.30 20.05 -2.37
C GLU A 427 24.83 20.74 -1.09
N VAL A 428 24.52 22.02 -1.18
CA VAL A 428 23.96 22.80 -0.07
C VAL A 428 22.53 23.22 -0.35
N LEU A 429 21.76 23.34 0.72
CA LEU A 429 20.39 23.83 0.66
C LEU A 429 20.40 25.34 0.43
N THR A 430 19.65 25.81 -0.59
CA THR A 430 19.44 27.24 -0.81
C THR A 430 18.36 27.77 0.14
N ASP A 431 18.21 29.11 0.25
CA ASP A 431 17.10 29.73 0.99
C ASP A 431 15.74 29.26 0.43
N LEU A 432 15.60 29.14 -0.89
CA LEU A 432 14.44 28.55 -1.53
C LEU A 432 14.25 27.11 -1.08
N GLY A 433 15.31 26.30 -1.10
CA GLY A 433 15.26 24.91 -0.65
C GLY A 433 14.81 24.76 0.80
N ALA A 434 15.27 25.65 1.69
CA ALA A 434 14.88 25.66 3.08
C ALA A 434 13.37 25.96 3.26
N VAL A 435 12.80 26.83 2.45
CA VAL A 435 11.36 27.08 2.39
C VAL A 435 10.63 25.86 1.88
N LEU A 436 11.08 25.29 0.74
CA LEU A 436 10.44 24.14 0.10
C LEU A 436 10.42 22.90 1.00
N ALA A 437 11.47 22.66 1.78
CA ALA A 437 11.55 21.53 2.71
C ALA A 437 10.49 21.56 3.83
N ARG A 438 9.97 22.75 4.16
CA ARG A 438 8.93 22.95 5.18
C ARG A 438 7.53 22.85 4.62
N LEU A 439 7.35 22.97 3.30
CA LEU A 439 6.03 22.90 2.67
C LEU A 439 5.58 21.44 2.56
N PRO A 440 4.29 21.14 2.86
CA PRO A 440 3.73 19.80 2.80
C PRO A 440 3.29 19.41 1.38
N VAL A 441 4.02 19.86 0.37
CA VAL A 441 3.75 19.65 -1.06
C VAL A 441 5.05 19.28 -1.79
N ASP A 442 4.93 18.73 -3.00
CA ASP A 442 6.07 18.49 -3.88
C ASP A 442 6.92 19.74 -4.10
N ALA A 443 8.24 19.59 -4.27
CA ALA A 443 9.16 20.72 -4.37
C ALA A 443 8.84 21.66 -5.55
N ARG A 444 8.35 21.14 -6.68
CA ARG A 444 7.95 21.94 -7.84
C ARG A 444 6.68 22.73 -7.56
N LEU A 445 5.70 22.10 -6.90
CA LEU A 445 4.47 22.77 -6.47
C LEU A 445 4.77 23.81 -5.38
N GLY A 446 5.69 23.51 -4.47
CA GLY A 446 6.18 24.47 -3.48
C GLY A 446 6.83 25.69 -4.14
N LYS A 447 7.68 25.49 -5.16
CA LYS A 447 8.26 26.59 -5.93
C LYS A 447 7.19 27.42 -6.65
N LEU A 448 6.15 26.78 -7.20
CA LEU A 448 5.01 27.50 -7.80
C LEU A 448 4.34 28.42 -6.77
N CYS A 449 4.10 27.93 -5.54
CA CYS A 449 3.54 28.74 -4.46
C CYS A 449 4.44 29.95 -4.10
N VAL A 450 5.76 29.72 -3.98
CA VAL A 450 6.74 30.78 -3.70
C VAL A 450 6.76 31.83 -4.82
N LEU A 451 6.75 31.40 -6.08
CA LEU A 451 6.67 32.33 -7.22
C LEU A 451 5.33 33.08 -7.23
N GLY A 452 4.22 32.43 -6.87
CA GLY A 452 2.92 33.08 -6.71
C GLY A 452 2.90 34.18 -5.66
N CYS A 453 3.76 34.10 -4.63
CA CYS A 453 3.94 35.18 -3.65
C CYS A 453 4.77 36.36 -4.22
N VAL A 454 5.67 36.08 -5.16
CA VAL A 454 6.53 37.12 -5.76
C VAL A 454 5.81 37.92 -6.85
N PHE A 455 4.94 37.26 -7.62
CA PHE A 455 4.19 37.89 -8.68
C PHE A 455 2.83 38.40 -8.20
N ASP A 456 2.57 39.69 -8.36
CA ASP A 456 1.32 40.33 -7.96
C ASP A 456 0.08 39.64 -8.58
N GLY A 457 -0.91 39.37 -7.70
CA GLY A 457 -2.20 38.79 -8.10
C GLY A 457 -2.18 37.29 -8.45
N CYS A 458 -1.01 36.62 -8.35
CA CYS A 458 -0.88 35.21 -8.76
C CYS A 458 -0.95 34.20 -7.61
N LEU A 459 -0.93 34.65 -6.35
CA LEU A 459 -0.85 33.77 -5.18
C LEU A 459 -2.05 32.82 -5.09
N ASP A 460 -3.26 33.33 -5.19
CA ASP A 460 -4.48 32.53 -5.09
C ASP A 460 -4.56 31.45 -6.16
N ALA A 461 -4.24 31.81 -7.40
CA ALA A 461 -4.17 30.85 -8.50
C ALA A 461 -3.08 29.79 -8.28
N ALA A 462 -1.89 30.18 -7.82
CA ALA A 462 -0.80 29.26 -7.54
C ALA A 462 -1.14 28.29 -6.40
N LEU A 463 -1.77 28.77 -5.34
CA LEU A 463 -2.24 27.93 -4.22
C LEU A 463 -3.34 26.97 -4.66
N THR A 464 -4.29 27.43 -5.50
CA THR A 464 -5.36 26.59 -6.04
C THR A 464 -4.79 25.44 -6.89
N VAL A 465 -3.86 25.76 -7.80
CA VAL A 465 -3.18 24.75 -8.64
C VAL A 465 -2.38 23.78 -7.77
N ALA A 466 -1.59 24.28 -6.83
CA ALA A 466 -0.81 23.44 -5.93
C ALA A 466 -1.70 22.53 -5.06
N ALA A 467 -2.81 23.04 -4.56
CA ALA A 467 -3.79 22.26 -3.79
C ALA A 467 -4.47 21.19 -4.65
N ALA A 468 -4.85 21.53 -5.88
CA ALA A 468 -5.49 20.59 -6.79
C ALA A 468 -4.56 19.45 -7.23
N LEU A 469 -3.28 19.75 -7.50
CA LEU A 469 -2.28 18.76 -7.93
C LEU A 469 -1.66 18.00 -6.76
N GLY A 470 -1.52 18.61 -5.59
CA GLY A 470 -0.91 18.02 -4.39
C GLY A 470 -1.87 17.19 -3.53
N ASN A 471 -3.15 17.17 -3.86
CA ASN A 471 -4.18 16.42 -3.14
C ASN A 471 -4.96 15.52 -4.09
N ARG A 472 -5.85 14.71 -3.52
CA ARG A 472 -6.81 13.95 -4.32
C ARG A 472 -7.69 14.90 -5.10
N SER A 473 -7.98 14.52 -6.36
CA SER A 473 -8.92 15.27 -7.20
C SER A 473 -10.24 15.49 -6.42
N PRO A 474 -10.72 16.72 -6.29
CA PRO A 474 -12.03 17.00 -5.71
C PRO A 474 -13.17 16.49 -6.60
N PHE A 475 -12.86 16.17 -7.86
CA PHE A 475 -13.84 15.69 -8.82
C PHE A 475 -13.93 14.16 -8.76
N LEU A 476 -15.08 13.66 -8.37
CA LEU A 476 -15.40 12.23 -8.44
C LEU A 476 -15.82 11.87 -9.87
N SER A 477 -15.38 10.71 -10.35
CA SER A 477 -15.83 10.14 -11.63
C SER A 477 -16.33 8.71 -11.41
N PRO A 478 -17.54 8.52 -10.82
CA PRO A 478 -18.12 7.20 -10.63
C PRO A 478 -18.30 6.52 -11.99
N LEU A 479 -17.90 5.25 -12.11
CA LEU A 479 -17.95 4.50 -13.37
C LEU A 479 -19.35 4.46 -13.98
N GLU A 480 -20.37 4.27 -13.15
CA GLU A 480 -21.77 4.23 -13.59
C GLU A 480 -22.32 5.58 -14.08
N ARG A 481 -21.65 6.70 -13.76
CA ARG A 481 -22.07 8.08 -14.09
C ARG A 481 -20.96 8.91 -14.71
N ARG A 482 -19.99 8.26 -15.37
CA ARG A 482 -18.81 8.91 -15.92
C ARG A 482 -19.15 10.05 -16.88
N GLU A 483 -20.11 9.82 -17.78
CA GLU A 483 -20.55 10.86 -18.73
C GLU A 483 -21.16 12.08 -18.02
N GLN A 484 -21.97 11.86 -16.98
CA GLN A 484 -22.53 12.94 -16.17
C GLN A 484 -21.45 13.70 -15.39
N ALA A 485 -20.48 12.97 -14.83
CA ALA A 485 -19.35 13.55 -14.11
C ALA A 485 -18.49 14.41 -15.07
N ASP A 486 -18.20 13.91 -16.27
CA ASP A 486 -17.42 14.64 -17.27
C ASP A 486 -18.18 15.84 -17.82
N ALA A 487 -19.50 15.75 -17.98
CA ALA A 487 -20.34 16.89 -18.35
C ALA A 487 -20.36 17.95 -17.24
N SER A 488 -20.45 17.54 -15.96
CA SER A 488 -20.41 18.46 -14.83
C SER A 488 -19.05 19.15 -14.69
N LYS A 489 -17.94 18.42 -14.90
CA LYS A 489 -16.58 19.01 -14.93
C LYS A 489 -16.45 20.07 -16.02
N ARG A 490 -16.90 19.76 -17.24
CA ARG A 490 -16.89 20.70 -18.35
C ARG A 490 -17.75 21.94 -18.08
N ALA A 491 -18.93 21.78 -17.49
CA ALA A 491 -19.78 22.89 -17.09
C ALA A 491 -19.13 23.77 -16.02
N PHE A 492 -18.43 23.16 -15.06
CA PHE A 492 -17.69 23.86 -14.02
C PHE A 492 -16.52 24.68 -14.60
N CYS A 493 -15.76 24.10 -15.54
CA CYS A 493 -14.66 24.79 -16.21
C CYS A 493 -15.14 25.89 -17.19
N ALA A 494 -16.35 25.78 -17.75
CA ALA A 494 -16.90 26.77 -18.68
C ALA A 494 -17.40 28.05 -18.02
N TYR A 495 -17.50 28.09 -16.68
CA TYR A 495 -18.04 29.25 -15.97
C TYR A 495 -17.09 30.47 -16.00
N ASP A 496 -15.79 30.29 -16.21
CA ASP A 496 -14.78 31.37 -16.25
C ASP A 496 -14.18 31.66 -17.65
N GLY A 497 -14.93 31.39 -18.73
CA GLY A 497 -14.57 31.90 -20.06
C GLY A 497 -13.59 31.08 -20.87
N GLY A 498 -13.32 29.84 -20.55
CA GLY A 498 -12.57 28.93 -21.39
C GLY A 498 -12.22 27.61 -20.68
N PRO A 499 -12.04 26.51 -21.42
CA PRO A 499 -11.54 25.30 -20.82
C PRO A 499 -10.07 25.52 -20.41
N SER A 500 -9.84 25.86 -19.16
CA SER A 500 -8.53 25.58 -18.58
C SER A 500 -8.47 24.07 -18.47
N ASP A 501 -7.55 23.42 -19.17
CA ASP A 501 -7.13 22.05 -18.90
C ASP A 501 -6.65 21.99 -17.45
N CYS A 502 -7.60 21.87 -16.52
CA CYS A 502 -7.33 21.44 -15.16
C CYS A 502 -6.91 19.98 -15.31
N GLY A 503 -5.61 19.77 -15.41
CA GLY A 503 -4.90 18.59 -15.81
C GLY A 503 -5.52 17.27 -15.42
N HIS A 504 -5.40 16.37 -16.34
CA HIS A 504 -5.58 14.94 -16.15
C HIS A 504 -4.71 14.38 -15.02
#